data_2a8940b6bb5fed9f749beceb98a96795
#
_entry.id   2a8940b6bb5fed9f749beceb98a96795
#
_cell.length_a   1.000
_cell.length_b   1.000
_cell.length_c   1.000
_cell.angle_alpha   90.00
_cell.angle_beta   90.00
_cell.angle_gamma   90.00
#
_symmetry.space_group_name_H-M   'P 1'
#
loop_
_entity.id
_entity.type
_entity.pdbx_description
1 polymer ?
#
loop_
_entity_poly.entity_id
_entity_poly.type
_entity_poly.pdbx_seq_one_letter_code
_entity_poly.pdbx_strand_id
1 'polypeptide(L)'
;DSHTRMSKGVAFGADSGTVALALATGEAAMPIPESVKVTFKGSMKEHMDFRDVVHATQAQMLKQFSGENVFQGRVIEVQIGTLLADQAFTFTDWTAEMKAKASICISDNETMIASLELAKTRIQIMIDKGMDNEANMLQGLIDLADKRIAEIKSGEEPAFAPDDNAKYYAEVVIDLDQIDEPMIADPDVNNEDVSKRYTHDVIRPVSYYDGKPVDLG
;
A
#
# COMPACT_ATOMS: atom_id res chain seq x y z
N ASP A 1 10.65 7.50 -7.01
CA ASP A 1 10.56 6.41 -7.97
C ASP A 1 9.14 5.84 -8.01
N SER A 2 8.96 4.67 -8.61
CA SER A 2 7.63 4.02 -8.72
C SER A 2 7.02 3.59 -7.38
N HIS A 3 7.80 3.53 -6.31
CA HIS A 3 7.38 3.14 -4.98
C HIS A 3 7.03 4.32 -4.05
N THR A 4 7.22 5.56 -4.48
CA THR A 4 6.85 6.74 -3.70
C THR A 4 5.37 7.06 -3.88
N ARG A 5 4.50 6.34 -3.19
CA ARG A 5 3.05 6.38 -3.44
C ARG A 5 2.21 6.81 -2.26
N MET A 6 2.79 6.90 -1.07
CA MET A 6 2.06 7.37 0.09
C MET A 6 2.36 8.83 0.36
N SER A 7 1.48 9.67 -0.11
CA SER A 7 1.49 11.08 0.22
C SER A 7 0.03 11.54 0.41
N LYS A 8 -0.13 12.67 1.05
CA LYS A 8 -1.41 13.37 1.04
C LYS A 8 -1.61 13.96 -0.37
N GLY A 9 -2.33 13.26 -1.20
CA GLY A 9 -2.45 13.52 -2.63
C GLY A 9 -1.93 12.36 -3.47
N VAL A 10 -2.02 12.47 -4.78
CA VAL A 10 -1.63 11.41 -5.70
C VAL A 10 -0.17 11.59 -6.12
N ALA A 11 0.65 10.60 -5.83
CA ALA A 11 2.01 10.51 -6.31
C ALA A 11 2.10 9.49 -7.44
N PHE A 12 2.62 9.92 -8.60
CA PHE A 12 2.84 9.05 -9.75
C PHE A 12 4.29 8.59 -9.79
N GLY A 13 4.49 7.28 -9.95
CA GLY A 13 5.80 6.77 -10.32
C GLY A 13 6.16 7.23 -11.74
N ALA A 14 7.39 7.72 -11.94
CA ALA A 14 7.89 8.16 -13.22
C ALA A 14 9.21 7.47 -13.56
N ASP A 15 9.36 7.08 -14.82
CA ASP A 15 10.65 6.60 -15.34
C ASP A 15 11.62 7.76 -15.56
N SER A 16 12.90 7.42 -15.73
CA SER A 16 13.96 8.42 -15.92
C SER A 16 13.77 9.31 -17.16
N GLY A 17 13.18 8.76 -18.22
CA GLY A 17 12.89 9.53 -19.44
C GLY A 17 11.80 10.58 -19.20
N THR A 18 10.72 10.20 -18.52
CA THR A 18 9.65 11.11 -18.12
C THR A 18 10.18 12.22 -17.20
N VAL A 19 11.02 11.87 -16.23
CA VAL A 19 11.64 12.84 -15.31
C VAL A 19 12.57 13.79 -16.08
N ALA A 20 13.40 13.27 -16.98
CA ALA A 20 14.29 14.10 -17.81
C ALA A 20 13.51 15.07 -18.70
N LEU A 21 12.42 14.61 -19.32
CA LEU A 21 11.53 15.46 -20.10
C LEU A 21 10.91 16.58 -19.25
N ALA A 22 10.37 16.22 -18.09
CA ALA A 22 9.78 17.19 -17.18
C ALA A 22 10.78 18.24 -16.67
N LEU A 23 12.03 17.84 -16.41
CA LEU A 23 13.11 18.76 -16.03
C LEU A 23 13.49 19.69 -17.19
N ALA A 24 13.48 19.20 -18.42
CA ALA A 24 13.86 19.97 -19.57
C ALA A 24 12.76 20.96 -20.06
N THR A 25 11.50 20.57 -19.96
CA THR A 25 10.36 21.29 -20.55
C THR A 25 9.42 21.92 -19.52
N GLY A 26 9.50 21.51 -18.25
CA GLY A 26 8.54 21.86 -17.19
C GLY A 26 7.24 21.05 -17.24
N GLU A 27 7.10 20.13 -18.21
CA GLU A 27 5.87 19.38 -18.44
C GLU A 27 6.15 17.90 -18.69
N ALA A 28 5.19 17.05 -18.30
CA ALA A 28 5.18 15.62 -18.64
C ALA A 28 3.79 15.23 -19.11
N ALA A 29 3.67 14.69 -20.31
CA ALA A 29 2.41 14.19 -20.85
C ALA A 29 2.06 12.86 -20.17
N MET A 30 0.82 12.75 -19.68
CA MET A 30 0.31 11.54 -19.03
C MET A 30 -1.15 11.33 -19.43
N PRO A 31 -1.57 10.09 -19.77
CA PRO A 31 -2.98 9.79 -19.91
C PRO A 31 -3.66 9.94 -18.55
N ILE A 32 -4.89 10.44 -18.52
CA ILE A 32 -5.70 10.49 -17.29
C ILE A 32 -6.09 9.05 -16.95
N PRO A 33 -5.60 8.47 -15.84
CA PRO A 33 -5.93 7.10 -15.46
C PRO A 33 -7.33 7.01 -14.86
N GLU A 34 -7.99 5.88 -15.09
CA GLU A 34 -9.17 5.51 -14.31
C GLU A 34 -8.78 5.17 -12.86
N SER A 35 -9.75 5.18 -11.95
CA SER A 35 -9.54 4.82 -10.55
C SER A 35 -10.16 3.48 -10.21
N VAL A 36 -9.50 2.74 -9.33
CA VAL A 36 -10.03 1.52 -8.71
C VAL A 36 -10.09 1.74 -7.21
N LYS A 37 -11.23 1.44 -6.62
CA LYS A 37 -11.42 1.49 -5.18
C LYS A 37 -11.05 0.16 -4.55
N VAL A 38 -10.21 0.17 -3.53
CA VAL A 38 -9.89 -0.99 -2.70
C VAL A 38 -10.39 -0.75 -1.30
N THR A 39 -11.18 -1.67 -0.77
CA THR A 39 -11.70 -1.61 0.60
C THR A 39 -11.24 -2.83 1.38
N PHE A 40 -10.53 -2.61 2.47
CA PHE A 40 -10.20 -3.65 3.44
C PHE A 40 -11.33 -3.79 4.45
N LYS A 41 -11.73 -5.05 4.73
CA LYS A 41 -12.72 -5.42 5.74
C LYS A 41 -12.14 -6.43 6.71
N GLY A 42 -12.74 -6.50 7.91
CA GLY A 42 -12.31 -7.43 8.95
C GLY A 42 -11.00 -7.01 9.60
N SER A 43 -10.29 -7.96 10.18
CA SER A 43 -9.06 -7.74 10.92
C SER A 43 -7.99 -8.75 10.53
N MET A 44 -6.76 -8.28 10.44
CA MET A 44 -5.60 -9.14 10.19
C MET A 44 -5.38 -10.06 11.40
N LYS A 45 -5.09 -11.34 11.15
CA LYS A 45 -4.77 -12.30 12.20
C LYS A 45 -3.39 -11.99 12.80
N GLU A 46 -3.26 -12.24 14.12
CA GLU A 46 -2.05 -11.87 14.89
C GLU A 46 -0.75 -12.52 14.37
N HIS A 47 -0.85 -13.72 13.81
CA HIS A 47 0.30 -14.45 13.28
C HIS A 47 0.67 -14.09 11.84
N MET A 48 -0.06 -13.17 11.20
CA MET A 48 0.18 -12.75 9.82
C MET A 48 1.04 -11.49 9.76
N ASP A 49 1.98 -11.46 8.84
CA ASP A 49 2.64 -10.24 8.43
C ASP A 49 1.82 -9.51 7.35
N PHE A 50 1.94 -8.19 7.29
CA PHE A 50 1.18 -7.43 6.30
C PHE A 50 1.61 -7.75 4.86
N ARG A 51 2.81 -8.23 4.63
CA ARG A 51 3.26 -8.71 3.33
C ARG A 51 2.42 -9.88 2.82
N ASP A 52 2.01 -10.77 3.71
CA ASP A 52 1.10 -11.88 3.36
C ASP A 52 -0.25 -11.38 2.89
N VAL A 53 -0.76 -10.31 3.53
CA VAL A 53 -1.98 -9.62 3.13
C VAL A 53 -1.86 -9.05 1.72
N VAL A 54 -0.71 -8.50 1.36
CA VAL A 54 -0.48 -7.94 0.01
C VAL A 54 -0.60 -9.02 -1.07
N HIS A 55 0.04 -10.17 -0.87
CA HIS A 55 -0.07 -11.30 -1.81
C HIS A 55 -1.51 -11.84 -1.87
N ALA A 56 -2.16 -11.98 -0.72
CA ALA A 56 -3.56 -12.40 -0.66
C ALA A 56 -4.50 -11.39 -1.36
N THR A 57 -4.22 -10.10 -1.26
CA THR A 57 -4.96 -9.05 -1.97
C THR A 57 -4.88 -9.27 -3.48
N GLN A 58 -3.69 -9.52 -3.99
CA GLN A 58 -3.52 -9.80 -5.42
C GLN A 58 -4.30 -11.05 -5.84
N ALA A 59 -4.23 -12.12 -5.07
CA ALA A 59 -4.98 -13.35 -5.36
C ALA A 59 -6.50 -13.12 -5.32
N GLN A 60 -7.00 -12.43 -4.29
CA GLN A 60 -8.43 -12.12 -4.17
C GLN A 60 -8.91 -11.22 -5.31
N MET A 61 -8.17 -10.19 -5.67
CA MET A 61 -8.48 -9.29 -6.78
C MET A 61 -8.57 -10.07 -8.10
N LEU A 62 -7.55 -10.86 -8.44
CA LEU A 62 -7.54 -11.65 -9.66
C LEU A 62 -8.70 -12.65 -9.70
N LYS A 63 -9.04 -13.25 -8.55
CA LYS A 63 -10.20 -14.14 -8.44
C LYS A 63 -11.53 -13.41 -8.66
N GLN A 64 -11.70 -12.20 -8.11
CA GLN A 64 -12.91 -11.39 -8.27
C GLN A 64 -13.14 -10.99 -9.73
N PHE A 65 -12.08 -10.76 -10.50
CA PHE A 65 -12.13 -10.26 -11.88
C PHE A 65 -11.70 -11.30 -12.91
N SER A 66 -11.86 -12.58 -12.62
CA SER A 66 -11.62 -13.70 -13.57
C SER A 66 -10.21 -13.68 -14.18
N GLY A 67 -9.21 -13.27 -13.41
CA GLY A 67 -7.80 -13.20 -13.81
C GLY A 67 -7.38 -11.83 -14.38
N GLU A 68 -8.29 -10.88 -14.52
CA GLU A 68 -7.92 -9.53 -14.92
C GLU A 68 -7.22 -8.78 -13.77
N ASN A 69 -6.05 -8.20 -14.07
CA ASN A 69 -5.39 -7.26 -13.18
C ASN A 69 -6.01 -5.86 -13.35
N VAL A 70 -7.05 -5.58 -12.56
CA VAL A 70 -7.75 -4.29 -12.62
C VAL A 70 -6.94 -3.11 -12.12
N PHE A 71 -5.77 -3.35 -11.50
CA PHE A 71 -4.87 -2.28 -11.04
C PHE A 71 -3.99 -1.73 -12.16
N GLN A 72 -3.78 -2.51 -13.21
CA GLN A 72 -2.82 -2.15 -14.27
C GLN A 72 -3.16 -0.80 -14.92
N GLY A 73 -2.22 0.13 -14.81
CA GLY A 73 -2.31 1.46 -15.42
C GLY A 73 -3.29 2.43 -14.75
N ARG A 74 -3.89 2.04 -13.62
CA ARG A 74 -4.92 2.81 -12.90
C ARG A 74 -4.42 3.39 -11.59
N VAL A 75 -5.15 4.35 -11.05
CA VAL A 75 -4.94 4.88 -9.69
C VAL A 75 -5.72 4.01 -8.71
N ILE A 76 -5.07 3.59 -7.66
CA ILE A 76 -5.67 2.78 -6.61
C ILE A 76 -6.03 3.67 -5.44
N GLU A 77 -7.32 3.78 -5.15
CA GLU A 77 -7.84 4.47 -3.98
C GLU A 77 -8.11 3.44 -2.88
N VAL A 78 -7.30 3.51 -1.83
CA VAL A 78 -7.30 2.51 -0.75
C VAL A 78 -8.05 3.04 0.46
N GLN A 79 -9.14 2.39 0.81
CA GLN A 79 -9.85 2.60 2.07
C GLN A 79 -9.33 1.60 3.09
N ILE A 80 -8.52 2.07 4.02
CA ILE A 80 -7.68 1.23 4.86
C ILE A 80 -8.43 0.47 5.95
N GLY A 81 -9.68 0.84 6.27
CA GLY A 81 -10.46 0.14 7.30
C GLY A 81 -9.74 0.15 8.65
N THR A 82 -9.45 -1.03 9.18
CA THR A 82 -8.76 -1.22 10.46
C THR A 82 -7.23 -1.23 10.36
N LEU A 83 -6.67 -1.07 9.15
CA LEU A 83 -5.22 -1.07 8.95
C LEU A 83 -4.58 0.18 9.53
N LEU A 84 -3.36 0.02 10.06
CA LEU A 84 -2.53 1.12 10.50
C LEU A 84 -1.89 1.86 9.32
N ALA A 85 -1.42 3.08 9.53
CA ALA A 85 -0.83 3.89 8.47
C ALA A 85 0.42 3.25 7.85
N ASP A 86 1.24 2.53 8.61
CA ASP A 86 2.41 1.83 8.10
C ASP A 86 2.03 0.62 7.24
N GLN A 87 0.95 -0.09 7.57
CA GLN A 87 0.39 -1.16 6.76
C GLN A 87 -0.19 -0.61 5.45
N ALA A 88 -0.93 0.48 5.53
CA ALA A 88 -1.46 1.18 4.37
C ALA A 88 -0.33 1.71 3.46
N PHE A 89 0.76 2.21 4.04
CA PHE A 89 1.95 2.58 3.31
C PHE A 89 2.53 1.38 2.54
N THR A 90 2.73 0.26 3.21
CA THR A 90 3.24 -0.97 2.60
C THR A 90 2.35 -1.41 1.43
N PHE A 91 1.03 -1.34 1.57
CA PHE A 91 0.12 -1.68 0.49
C PHE A 91 0.24 -0.73 -0.70
N THR A 92 0.21 0.58 -0.45
CA THR A 92 0.31 1.56 -1.54
C THR A 92 1.63 1.48 -2.28
N ASP A 93 2.73 1.21 -1.56
CA ASP A 93 4.03 0.95 -2.15
C ASP A 93 3.99 -0.28 -3.08
N TRP A 94 3.43 -1.38 -2.57
CA TRP A 94 3.32 -2.63 -3.32
C TRP A 94 2.45 -2.56 -4.57
N THR A 95 1.54 -1.58 -4.68
CA THR A 95 0.74 -1.41 -5.90
C THR A 95 1.58 -1.14 -7.14
N ALA A 96 2.85 -0.73 -6.98
CA ALA A 96 3.80 -0.62 -8.08
C ALA A 96 4.05 -1.97 -8.76
N GLU A 97 4.26 -3.02 -7.96
CA GLU A 97 4.46 -4.38 -8.46
C GLU A 97 3.19 -4.92 -9.16
N MET A 98 2.03 -4.46 -8.74
CA MET A 98 0.75 -4.75 -9.39
C MET A 98 0.50 -3.91 -10.65
N LYS A 99 1.51 -3.16 -11.12
CA LYS A 99 1.46 -2.30 -12.31
C LYS A 99 0.46 -1.12 -12.20
N ALA A 100 0.08 -0.72 -11.00
CA ALA A 100 -0.72 0.47 -10.81
C ALA A 100 0.07 1.74 -11.25
N LYS A 101 -0.63 2.75 -11.71
CA LYS A 101 -0.02 4.03 -12.10
C LYS A 101 0.29 4.89 -10.86
N ALA A 102 -0.60 4.87 -9.90
CA ALA A 102 -0.45 5.54 -8.61
C ALA A 102 -1.35 4.87 -7.57
N SER A 103 -1.19 5.23 -6.31
CA SER A 103 -2.14 4.89 -5.27
C SER A 103 -2.27 6.01 -4.25
N ILE A 104 -3.40 6.04 -3.58
CA ILE A 104 -3.73 7.01 -2.55
C ILE A 104 -4.45 6.29 -1.41
N CYS A 105 -4.11 6.65 -0.19
CA CYS A 105 -4.68 6.03 0.99
C CYS A 105 -5.71 6.97 1.63
N ILE A 106 -6.91 6.47 1.83
CA ILE A 106 -8.01 7.16 2.51
C ILE A 106 -8.10 6.60 3.93
N SER A 107 -7.85 7.43 4.92
CA SER A 107 -7.99 7.09 6.33
C SER A 107 -8.87 8.10 7.04
N ASP A 108 -9.66 7.63 7.99
CA ASP A 108 -10.38 8.52 8.90
C ASP A 108 -9.44 9.17 9.92
N ASN A 109 -9.95 10.20 10.59
CA ASN A 109 -9.18 10.95 11.56
C ASN A 109 -8.79 10.10 12.78
N GLU A 110 -9.60 9.15 13.20
CA GLU A 110 -9.32 8.28 14.35
C GLU A 110 -8.14 7.35 14.04
N THR A 111 -8.14 6.71 12.88
CA THR A 111 -7.05 5.86 12.41
C THR A 111 -5.75 6.66 12.24
N MET A 112 -5.83 7.89 11.72
CA MET A 112 -4.67 8.75 11.58
C MET A 112 -4.08 9.12 12.95
N ILE A 113 -4.91 9.51 13.91
CA ILE A 113 -4.47 9.82 15.28
C ILE A 113 -3.84 8.60 15.93
N ALA A 114 -4.48 7.43 15.86
CA ALA A 114 -3.94 6.18 16.40
C ALA A 114 -2.56 5.85 15.84
N SER A 115 -2.38 6.03 14.53
CA SER A 115 -1.10 5.81 13.85
C SER A 115 0.00 6.77 14.32
N LEU A 116 -0.35 8.05 14.51
CA LEU A 116 0.58 9.07 15.05
C LEU A 116 0.97 8.78 16.51
N GLU A 117 0.02 8.37 17.35
CA GLU A 117 0.29 8.00 18.74
C GLU A 117 1.19 6.76 18.83
N LEU A 118 0.98 5.76 17.95
CA LEU A 118 1.85 4.60 17.87
C LEU A 118 3.28 5.00 17.42
N ALA A 119 3.40 5.88 16.43
CA ALA A 119 4.69 6.39 15.98
C ALA A 119 5.43 7.10 17.10
N LYS A 120 4.75 7.97 17.87
CA LYS A 120 5.32 8.64 19.04
C LYS A 120 5.85 7.64 20.07
N THR A 121 5.06 6.62 20.37
CA THR A 121 5.46 5.56 21.30
C THR A 121 6.74 4.86 20.85
N ARG A 122 6.84 4.51 19.56
CA ARG A 122 8.04 3.88 18.98
C ARG A 122 9.25 4.81 19.05
N ILE A 123 9.07 6.09 18.72
CA ILE A 123 10.13 7.11 18.77
C ILE A 123 10.60 7.30 20.21
N GLN A 124 9.68 7.36 21.17
CA GLN A 124 10.05 7.50 22.59
C GLN A 124 10.93 6.33 23.07
N ILE A 125 10.61 5.09 22.66
CA ILE A 125 11.46 3.93 22.97
C ILE A 125 12.87 4.09 22.39
N MET A 126 13.02 4.70 21.22
CA MET A 126 14.34 4.98 20.62
C MET A 126 15.10 6.04 21.43
N ILE A 127 14.42 7.10 21.85
CA ILE A 127 15.01 8.14 22.71
C ILE A 127 15.46 7.53 24.04
N ASP A 128 14.62 6.73 24.70
CA ASP A 128 14.92 6.08 25.98
C ASP A 128 16.13 5.12 25.88
N LYS A 129 16.40 4.61 24.70
CA LYS A 129 17.60 3.83 24.39
C LYS A 129 18.83 4.67 24.01
N GLY A 130 18.74 6.00 24.10
CA GLY A 130 19.82 6.90 23.77
C GLY A 130 20.13 7.03 22.28
N MET A 131 19.14 6.76 21.41
CA MET A 131 19.31 6.80 19.95
C MET A 131 19.09 8.21 19.38
N ASP A 132 18.63 9.18 20.18
CA ASP A 132 18.48 10.56 19.71
C ASP A 132 19.86 11.19 19.51
N ASN A 133 19.97 12.01 18.47
CA ASN A 133 21.22 12.71 18.16
C ASN A 133 21.26 14.10 18.80
N GLU A 134 22.42 14.78 18.70
CA GLU A 134 22.63 16.12 19.24
C GLU A 134 21.63 17.16 18.71
N ALA A 135 21.02 16.94 17.57
CA ALA A 135 20.00 17.82 17.01
C ALA A 135 18.59 17.55 17.55
N ASN A 136 18.42 16.61 18.47
CA ASN A 136 17.13 16.18 19.02
C ASN A 136 16.11 15.86 17.91
N MET A 137 16.55 15.19 16.86
CA MET A 137 15.74 14.92 15.68
C MET A 137 14.52 14.06 16.02
N LEU A 138 14.71 13.06 16.88
CA LEU A 138 13.61 12.17 17.30
C LEU A 138 12.59 12.93 18.15
N GLN A 139 13.03 13.80 19.05
CA GLN A 139 12.12 14.67 19.80
C GLN A 139 11.32 15.59 18.86
N GLY A 140 11.97 16.15 17.85
CA GLY A 140 11.30 16.98 16.85
C GLY A 140 10.21 16.23 16.07
N LEU A 141 10.37 14.93 15.84
CA LEU A 141 9.32 14.10 15.22
C LEU A 141 8.12 13.88 16.15
N ILE A 142 8.35 13.73 17.46
CA ILE A 142 7.27 13.67 18.46
C ILE A 142 6.48 14.99 18.47
N ASP A 143 7.18 16.12 18.53
CA ASP A 143 6.56 17.46 18.56
C ASP A 143 5.72 17.70 17.27
N LEU A 144 6.23 17.25 16.12
CA LEU A 144 5.50 17.31 14.85
C LEU A 144 4.24 16.45 14.88
N ALA A 145 4.34 15.24 15.43
CA ALA A 145 3.18 14.35 15.56
C ALA A 145 2.12 14.92 16.50
N ASP A 146 2.54 15.53 17.63
CA ASP A 146 1.62 16.21 18.56
C ASP A 146 0.91 17.38 17.92
N LYS A 147 1.64 18.21 17.18
CA LYS A 147 1.06 19.30 16.40
C LYS A 147 0.03 18.76 15.40
N ARG A 148 0.38 17.69 14.68
CA ARG A 148 -0.52 17.11 13.70
C ARG A 148 -1.78 16.52 14.32
N ILE A 149 -1.68 15.85 15.45
CA ILE A 149 -2.82 15.34 16.23
C ILE A 149 -3.74 16.51 16.66
N ALA A 150 -3.17 17.62 17.10
CA ALA A 150 -3.94 18.80 17.50
C ALA A 150 -4.70 19.41 16.30
N GLU A 151 -4.07 19.54 15.14
CA GLU A 151 -4.69 20.01 13.89
C GLU A 151 -5.87 19.13 13.46
N ILE A 152 -5.70 17.80 13.52
CA ILE A 152 -6.79 16.85 13.19
C ILE A 152 -7.95 17.00 14.18
N LYS A 153 -7.65 17.09 15.49
CA LYS A 153 -8.68 17.22 16.55
C LYS A 153 -9.42 18.56 16.49
N SER A 154 -8.78 19.63 16.05
CA SER A 154 -9.42 20.94 15.88
C SER A 154 -10.34 21.02 14.67
N GLY A 155 -10.22 20.08 13.72
CA GLY A 155 -10.97 20.09 12.46
C GLY A 155 -10.48 21.14 11.46
N GLU A 156 -9.30 21.71 11.66
CA GLU A 156 -8.68 22.66 10.71
C GLU A 156 -8.37 21.99 9.36
N GLU A 157 -8.11 20.67 9.38
CA GLU A 157 -8.00 19.90 8.15
C GLU A 157 -9.26 19.07 7.91
N PRO A 158 -9.89 19.21 6.73
CA PRO A 158 -10.99 18.33 6.36
C PRO A 158 -10.52 16.88 6.28
N ALA A 159 -11.41 15.97 6.65
CA ALA A 159 -11.17 14.55 6.41
C ALA A 159 -10.89 14.32 4.92
N PHE A 160 -9.86 13.56 4.62
CA PHE A 160 -9.56 13.16 3.26
C PHE A 160 -10.55 12.05 2.86
N ALA A 161 -11.45 12.37 1.95
CA ALA A 161 -12.52 11.48 1.52
C ALA A 161 -12.70 11.57 0.00
N PRO A 162 -13.20 10.50 -0.63
CA PRO A 162 -13.58 10.55 -2.03
C PRO A 162 -14.77 11.48 -2.23
N ASP A 163 -14.95 12.00 -3.45
CA ASP A 163 -16.14 12.73 -3.82
C ASP A 163 -17.39 11.85 -3.71
N ASP A 164 -18.53 12.43 -3.32
CA ASP A 164 -19.81 11.71 -3.13
C ASP A 164 -20.27 10.95 -4.39
N ASN A 165 -19.85 11.40 -5.56
CA ASN A 165 -20.21 10.83 -6.86
C ASN A 165 -19.01 10.22 -7.60
N ALA A 166 -17.95 9.88 -6.88
CA ALA A 166 -16.76 9.26 -7.46
C ALA A 166 -17.13 8.01 -8.27
N LYS A 167 -16.56 7.89 -9.45
CA LYS A 167 -16.76 6.73 -10.34
C LYS A 167 -15.49 5.92 -10.41
N TYR A 168 -15.63 4.62 -10.24
CA TYR A 168 -14.53 3.68 -10.27
C TYR A 168 -14.66 2.73 -11.46
N TYR A 169 -13.54 2.38 -12.06
CA TYR A 169 -13.48 1.29 -13.05
C TYR A 169 -13.87 -0.04 -12.42
N ALA A 170 -13.40 -0.29 -11.21
CA ALA A 170 -13.70 -1.48 -10.42
C ALA A 170 -13.67 -1.16 -8.93
N GLU A 171 -14.41 -1.94 -8.14
CA GLU A 171 -14.33 -1.93 -6.69
C GLU A 171 -13.85 -3.31 -6.22
N VAL A 172 -12.75 -3.34 -5.51
CA VAL A 172 -12.10 -4.55 -4.97
C VAL A 172 -12.31 -4.58 -3.47
N VAL A 173 -12.89 -5.66 -2.97
CA VAL A 173 -13.08 -5.85 -1.52
C VAL A 173 -12.14 -6.94 -1.05
N ILE A 174 -11.29 -6.60 -0.10
CA ILE A 174 -10.36 -7.52 0.55
C ILE A 174 -10.87 -7.83 1.95
N ASP A 175 -11.17 -9.09 2.15
CA ASP A 175 -11.64 -9.61 3.44
C ASP A 175 -10.47 -10.22 4.20
N LEU A 176 -9.97 -9.47 5.19
CA LEU A 176 -8.83 -9.88 6.01
C LEU A 176 -9.14 -11.13 6.85
N ASP A 177 -10.41 -11.33 7.23
CA ASP A 177 -10.83 -12.50 8.01
C ASP A 177 -10.72 -13.80 7.18
N GLN A 178 -10.69 -13.70 5.85
CA GLN A 178 -10.52 -14.83 4.93
C GLN A 178 -9.05 -15.17 4.63
N ILE A 179 -8.12 -14.45 5.21
CA ILE A 179 -6.68 -14.71 5.03
C ILE A 179 -6.21 -15.52 6.22
N ASP A 180 -6.15 -16.86 6.04
CA ASP A 180 -5.87 -17.80 7.12
C ASP A 180 -4.40 -18.16 7.28
N GLU A 181 -3.63 -18.01 6.21
CA GLU A 181 -2.22 -18.39 6.16
C GLU A 181 -1.43 -17.49 5.21
N PRO A 182 -0.10 -17.43 5.37
CA PRO A 182 0.77 -16.70 4.46
C PRO A 182 0.61 -17.15 3.01
N MET A 183 0.71 -16.18 2.09
CA MET A 183 0.66 -16.42 0.66
C MET A 183 2.04 -16.24 0.04
N ILE A 184 2.41 -17.16 -0.84
CA ILE A 184 3.67 -17.12 -1.58
C ILE A 184 3.39 -16.83 -3.03
N ALA A 185 4.13 -15.87 -3.60
CA ALA A 185 4.24 -15.71 -5.04
C ALA A 185 5.42 -16.57 -5.54
N ASP A 186 5.10 -17.57 -6.36
CA ASP A 186 6.05 -18.54 -6.92
C ASP A 186 6.02 -18.45 -8.45
N PRO A 187 6.67 -17.42 -9.04
CA PRO A 187 6.63 -17.19 -10.47
C PRO A 187 7.40 -18.28 -11.22
N ASP A 188 6.77 -18.82 -12.27
CA ASP A 188 7.43 -19.73 -13.21
C ASP A 188 8.39 -18.94 -14.12
N VAL A 189 9.55 -18.56 -13.59
CA VAL A 189 10.55 -17.75 -14.31
C VAL A 189 11.10 -18.44 -15.57
N ASN A 190 10.98 -19.76 -15.66
CA ASN A 190 11.42 -20.55 -16.80
C ASN A 190 10.33 -20.75 -17.87
N ASN A 191 9.12 -20.25 -17.64
CA ASN A 191 8.06 -20.36 -18.64
C ASN A 191 8.45 -19.61 -19.91
N GLU A 192 8.39 -20.27 -21.06
CA GLU A 192 8.71 -19.66 -22.36
C GLU A 192 7.79 -18.49 -22.67
N ASP A 193 6.52 -18.59 -22.29
CA ASP A 193 5.54 -17.50 -22.39
C ASP A 193 5.70 -16.53 -21.20
N VAL A 194 6.40 -15.42 -21.44
CA VAL A 194 6.66 -14.39 -20.43
C VAL A 194 5.36 -13.87 -19.79
N SER A 195 4.24 -13.86 -20.51
CA SER A 195 2.96 -13.40 -19.98
C SER A 195 2.41 -14.30 -18.87
N LYS A 196 2.86 -15.56 -18.84
CA LYS A 196 2.43 -16.56 -17.84
C LYS A 196 3.34 -16.64 -16.61
N ARG A 197 4.50 -15.97 -16.61
CA ARG A 197 5.44 -16.04 -15.49
C ARG A 197 4.90 -15.47 -14.21
N TYR A 198 4.03 -14.47 -14.30
CA TYR A 198 3.50 -13.69 -13.19
C TYR A 198 1.97 -13.62 -13.21
N THR A 199 1.32 -14.76 -13.38
CA THR A 199 -0.15 -14.87 -13.34
C THR A 199 -0.64 -15.12 -11.91
N HIS A 200 -1.97 -15.02 -11.72
CA HIS A 200 -2.61 -15.34 -10.44
C HIS A 200 -2.36 -16.78 -9.96
N ASP A 201 -2.08 -17.71 -10.89
CA ASP A 201 -1.82 -19.12 -10.58
C ASP A 201 -0.51 -19.32 -9.82
N VAL A 202 0.37 -18.31 -9.78
CA VAL A 202 1.63 -18.37 -9.04
C VAL A 202 1.50 -17.91 -7.58
N ILE A 203 0.35 -17.36 -7.17
CA ILE A 203 0.11 -16.95 -5.79
C ILE A 203 -0.65 -18.05 -5.07
N ARG A 204 0.00 -18.70 -4.13
CA ARG A 204 -0.50 -19.88 -3.45
C ARG A 204 -0.31 -19.77 -1.94
N PRO A 205 -1.20 -20.40 -1.14
CA PRO A 205 -0.99 -20.49 0.29
C PRO A 205 0.23 -21.34 0.63
N VAL A 206 0.89 -21.05 1.76
CA VAL A 206 2.08 -21.79 2.22
C VAL A 206 1.80 -23.28 2.33
N SER A 207 0.62 -23.68 2.79
CA SER A 207 0.21 -25.09 2.90
C SER A 207 0.25 -25.86 1.57
N TYR A 208 0.15 -25.16 0.44
CA TYR A 208 0.31 -25.78 -0.88
C TYR A 208 1.69 -26.41 -1.09
N TYR A 209 2.71 -25.88 -0.39
CA TYR A 209 4.10 -26.34 -0.51
C TYR A 209 4.47 -27.41 0.54
N ASP A 210 3.54 -27.77 1.42
CA ASP A 210 3.81 -28.76 2.44
C ASP A 210 4.21 -30.11 1.81
N GLY A 211 5.33 -30.66 2.26
CA GLY A 211 5.92 -31.90 1.72
C GLY A 211 6.52 -31.80 0.32
N LYS A 212 6.57 -30.61 -0.31
CA LYS A 212 7.24 -30.44 -1.59
C LYS A 212 8.74 -30.18 -1.40
N PRO A 213 9.60 -30.67 -2.32
CA PRO A 213 11.02 -30.34 -2.26
C PRO A 213 11.22 -28.85 -2.50
N VAL A 214 12.15 -28.26 -1.75
CA VAL A 214 12.60 -26.89 -1.94
C VAL A 214 14.00 -26.93 -2.55
N ASP A 215 14.16 -26.36 -3.73
CA ASP A 215 15.47 -26.12 -4.32
C ASP A 215 16.12 -24.93 -3.63
N LEU A 216 17.17 -25.21 -2.86
CA LEU A 216 18.06 -24.18 -2.34
C LEU A 216 19.10 -23.91 -3.42
N GLY A 217 18.78 -23.02 -4.36
CA GLY A 217 19.69 -22.56 -5.39
C GLY A 217 20.79 -21.65 -4.86
#